data_35990c6067a60de8fe72240f772e274b
#
_entry.id   35990c6067a60de8fe72240f772e274b
#
_cell.length_a   1.000
_cell.length_b   1.000
_cell.length_c   1.000
_cell.angle_alpha   90.00
_cell.angle_beta   90.00
_cell.angle_gamma   90.00
#
_symmetry.space_group_name_H-M   'P 1'
#
loop_
_entity.id
_entity.type
_entity.pdbx_description
1 polymer ?
#
loop_
_entity_poly.entity_id
_entity_poly.type
_entity_poly.pdbx_seq_one_letter_code
_entity_poly.pdbx_strand_id
1 'polypeptide(L)'
;MLKAISGHTSTKGIRRYLTKKNRALAEDCLNLDPPEPGRAFDWAAAMDETRRLFGNDSAWRGRRARTYKHYVVSPDPKDRVSLDGLRALATGWAKECFPDHEVAIVYHDDNAGGIPHAHVVVNNTNLETGRRLQDPDPKALARSLQGAAESLGMSPLEAVPRSGVAARAERRHPRPAARTRREEYVGCAEKELSDRGEYSWVADIRARVRVARSVARSETEFRSLLGSLGVTVSENSPRAPRRDWVYAFADRPSRRVGGERLGLSYSRERLEPILRVGGIRRIADAGERAIAAAARSAVELGDLEELKTLSEAVALVESSGAMCVADLDHLAENSRNAELAAYARRIGMLPERQLELRPEAKVLKGCRWQVGRHREPRRDDPAEIAWQSRRQERGNQR
;
A
#
# COMPACT_ATOMS: atom_id res chain seq x y z
N MET A 1 -11.27 5.54 -30.48
CA MET A 1 -9.96 6.22 -30.35
C MET A 1 -9.50 6.20 -28.89
N LEU A 2 -8.23 5.91 -28.61
CA LEU A 2 -7.62 6.02 -27.28
C LEU A 2 -6.50 7.06 -27.30
N LYS A 3 -6.62 8.12 -26.47
CA LYS A 3 -5.59 9.17 -26.33
C LYS A 3 -5.10 9.21 -24.87
N ALA A 4 -3.78 9.24 -24.66
CA ALA A 4 -3.16 9.30 -23.33
C ALA A 4 -2.46 10.63 -23.09
N ILE A 5 -2.69 11.24 -21.94
CA ILE A 5 -2.13 12.53 -21.50
C ILE A 5 -1.57 12.36 -20.08
N SER A 6 -0.37 12.87 -19.81
CA SER A 6 0.21 12.86 -18.45
C SER A 6 -0.05 14.20 -17.75
N GLY A 7 -0.59 14.15 -16.53
CA GLY A 7 -0.80 15.31 -15.67
C GLY A 7 0.32 15.48 -14.64
N HIS A 8 0.78 16.72 -14.45
CA HIS A 8 1.80 17.10 -13.47
C HIS A 8 1.33 18.25 -12.58
N THR A 9 0.03 18.49 -12.55
CA THR A 9 -0.64 19.50 -11.73
C THR A 9 -1.53 18.81 -10.70
N SER A 10 -2.14 19.56 -9.81
CA SER A 10 -3.09 19.02 -8.84
C SER A 10 -4.26 18.34 -9.55
N THR A 11 -4.73 17.22 -8.99
CA THR A 11 -5.89 16.48 -9.51
C THR A 11 -7.17 17.33 -9.48
N LYS A 12 -7.24 18.28 -8.54
CA LYS A 12 -8.32 19.29 -8.48
C LYS A 12 -8.43 20.11 -9.79
N GLY A 13 -7.30 20.36 -10.46
CA GLY A 13 -7.28 21.09 -11.74
C GLY A 13 -7.99 20.32 -12.86
N ILE A 14 -7.67 19.02 -13.03
CA ILE A 14 -8.30 18.18 -14.04
C ILE A 14 -9.78 17.95 -13.71
N ARG A 15 -10.15 17.72 -12.43
CA ARG A 15 -11.54 17.60 -12.02
C ARG A 15 -12.35 18.83 -12.40
N ARG A 16 -11.86 20.04 -12.02
CA ARG A 16 -12.52 21.31 -12.39
C ARG A 16 -12.68 21.46 -13.90
N TYR A 17 -11.68 21.08 -14.66
CA TYR A 17 -11.75 21.11 -16.12
C TYR A 17 -12.83 20.17 -16.65
N LEU A 18 -12.92 18.94 -16.16
CA LEU A 18 -13.89 17.95 -16.62
C LEU A 18 -15.32 18.23 -16.17
N THR A 19 -15.53 18.84 -15.00
CA THR A 19 -16.90 19.12 -14.47
C THR A 19 -17.37 20.56 -14.68
N LYS A 20 -16.57 21.39 -15.37
CA LYS A 20 -16.89 22.81 -15.59
C LYS A 20 -18.21 22.97 -16.34
N LYS A 21 -19.08 23.91 -15.89
CA LYS A 21 -20.35 24.24 -16.51
C LYS A 21 -21.34 23.07 -16.64
N ASN A 22 -21.34 22.14 -15.70
CA ASN A 22 -22.23 20.96 -15.68
C ASN A 22 -22.21 20.12 -16.97
N ARG A 23 -21.07 20.07 -17.67
CA ARG A 23 -20.94 19.31 -18.91
C ARG A 23 -20.73 17.80 -18.71
N ALA A 24 -20.49 17.36 -17.48
CA ALA A 24 -20.39 15.95 -17.17
C ALA A 24 -21.78 15.30 -17.19
N LEU A 25 -21.96 14.30 -18.04
CA LEU A 25 -23.20 13.50 -18.13
C LEU A 25 -23.32 12.54 -16.95
N ALA A 26 -22.19 11.96 -16.53
CA ALA A 26 -22.07 11.06 -15.39
C ALA A 26 -20.61 11.01 -14.89
N GLU A 27 -20.44 10.52 -13.67
CA GLU A 27 -19.12 10.21 -13.09
C GLU A 27 -19.17 8.80 -12.49
N ASP A 28 -18.11 7.99 -12.74
CA ASP A 28 -17.88 6.71 -12.09
C ASP A 28 -16.53 6.71 -11.38
N CYS A 29 -16.43 6.00 -10.28
CA CYS A 29 -15.23 5.87 -9.48
C CYS A 29 -14.88 4.39 -9.26
N LEU A 30 -13.59 4.05 -9.40
CA LEU A 30 -13.06 2.71 -9.10
C LEU A 30 -11.98 2.85 -8.05
N ASN A 31 -12.03 2.00 -7.02
CA ASN A 31 -11.10 2.02 -5.88
C ASN A 31 -11.07 3.39 -5.16
N LEU A 32 -12.16 4.13 -5.24
CA LEU A 32 -12.42 5.36 -4.51
C LEU A 32 -13.70 5.14 -3.71
N ASP A 33 -13.71 5.54 -2.46
CA ASP A 33 -14.86 5.36 -1.56
C ASP A 33 -15.66 6.65 -1.52
N PRO A 34 -16.78 6.75 -2.26
CA PRO A 34 -17.68 7.89 -2.11
C PRO A 34 -18.26 7.89 -0.69
N PRO A 35 -18.48 9.06 -0.09
CA PRO A 35 -19.21 9.15 1.17
C PRO A 35 -20.65 8.65 0.96
N GLU A 36 -21.42 8.60 2.05
CA GLU A 36 -22.82 8.19 2.03
C GLU A 36 -23.62 8.93 0.95
N PRO A 37 -24.70 8.30 0.41
CA PRO A 37 -25.52 8.90 -0.63
C PRO A 37 -26.01 10.30 -0.26
N GLY A 38 -25.87 11.26 -1.18
CA GLY A 38 -26.29 12.65 -1.01
C GLY A 38 -25.20 13.65 -0.63
N ARG A 39 -23.98 13.19 -0.32
CA ARG A 39 -22.85 14.08 -0.08
C ARG A 39 -21.97 14.20 -1.33
N ALA A 40 -21.63 15.45 -1.72
CA ALA A 40 -20.73 15.68 -2.84
C ALA A 40 -19.37 15.01 -2.61
N PHE A 41 -18.94 14.16 -3.55
CA PHE A 41 -17.67 13.45 -3.47
C PHE A 41 -16.57 14.18 -4.25
N ASP A 42 -15.49 14.51 -3.57
CA ASP A 42 -14.29 15.07 -4.20
C ASP A 42 -13.24 13.99 -4.44
N TRP A 43 -13.41 13.22 -5.52
CA TRP A 43 -12.46 12.20 -5.93
C TRP A 43 -11.04 12.74 -6.18
N ALA A 44 -10.92 14.03 -6.55
CA ALA A 44 -9.61 14.64 -6.76
C ALA A 44 -8.88 14.86 -5.44
N ALA A 45 -9.58 15.28 -4.39
CA ALA A 45 -9.00 15.41 -3.05
C ALA A 45 -8.57 14.04 -2.49
N ALA A 46 -9.41 12.99 -2.69
CA ALA A 46 -9.08 11.63 -2.28
C ALA A 46 -7.81 11.12 -2.99
N MET A 47 -7.70 11.31 -4.31
CA MET A 47 -6.50 10.94 -5.08
C MET A 47 -5.25 11.71 -4.62
N ASP A 48 -5.38 13.00 -4.30
CA ASP A 48 -4.27 13.83 -3.80
C ASP A 48 -3.83 13.35 -2.41
N GLU A 49 -4.77 12.98 -1.53
CA GLU A 49 -4.48 12.40 -0.22
C GLU A 49 -3.74 11.07 -0.34
N THR A 50 -4.21 10.16 -1.18
CA THR A 50 -3.54 8.87 -1.43
C THR A 50 -2.11 9.07 -1.93
N ARG A 51 -1.86 9.97 -2.88
CA ARG A 51 -0.50 10.24 -3.35
C ARG A 51 0.39 10.79 -2.25
N ARG A 52 -0.12 11.72 -1.44
CA ARG A 52 0.59 12.30 -0.30
C ARG A 52 0.95 11.21 0.72
N LEU A 53 0.01 10.37 1.06
CA LEU A 53 0.18 9.28 2.02
C LEU A 53 1.27 8.29 1.61
N PHE A 54 1.38 7.99 0.30
CA PHE A 54 2.41 7.11 -0.24
C PHE A 54 3.70 7.85 -0.66
N GLY A 55 3.82 9.17 -0.43
CA GLY A 55 5.00 9.98 -0.76
C GLY A 55 5.25 10.12 -2.26
N ASN A 56 4.19 9.97 -3.08
CA ASN A 56 4.31 10.03 -4.55
C ASN A 56 4.19 11.45 -5.12
N ASP A 57 3.96 12.46 -4.28
CA ASP A 57 3.93 13.87 -4.67
C ASP A 57 5.32 14.49 -4.80
N SER A 58 6.34 13.90 -4.17
CA SER A 58 7.70 14.43 -4.21
C SER A 58 8.30 14.40 -5.61
N ALA A 59 9.08 15.43 -5.95
CA ALA A 59 9.80 15.48 -7.22
C ALA A 59 10.72 14.27 -7.39
N TRP A 60 10.85 13.80 -8.63
CA TRP A 60 11.75 12.71 -8.99
C TRP A 60 12.86 13.22 -9.90
N ARG A 61 14.11 13.13 -9.44
CA ARG A 61 15.30 13.61 -10.20
C ARG A 61 15.14 15.04 -10.71
N GLY A 62 14.67 15.95 -9.85
CA GLY A 62 14.48 17.37 -10.18
C GLY A 62 13.27 17.68 -11.09
N ARG A 63 12.47 16.68 -11.46
CA ARG A 63 11.26 16.86 -12.27
C ARG A 63 10.02 16.81 -11.40
N ARG A 64 9.01 17.63 -11.69
CA ARG A 64 7.71 17.56 -11.03
C ARG A 64 7.15 16.15 -11.12
N ALA A 65 6.59 15.67 -10.01
CA ALA A 65 5.89 14.38 -9.98
C ALA A 65 4.75 14.39 -11.00
N ARG A 66 4.53 13.24 -11.67
CA ARG A 66 3.27 13.02 -12.35
C ARG A 66 2.22 12.75 -11.25
N THR A 67 1.07 13.41 -11.36
CA THR A 67 -0.01 13.27 -10.37
C THR A 67 -1.07 12.29 -10.84
N TYR A 68 -1.34 12.25 -12.14
CA TYR A 68 -2.30 11.34 -12.76
C TYR A 68 -1.91 10.99 -14.19
N LYS A 69 -2.51 9.94 -14.72
CA LYS A 69 -2.58 9.65 -16.15
C LYS A 69 -4.03 9.81 -16.59
N HIS A 70 -4.23 10.55 -17.67
CA HIS A 70 -5.55 10.83 -18.23
C HIS A 70 -5.67 10.17 -19.58
N TYR A 71 -6.71 9.38 -19.76
CA TYR A 71 -7.05 8.75 -21.05
C TYR A 71 -8.37 9.27 -21.54
N VAL A 72 -8.50 9.40 -22.85
CA VAL A 72 -9.77 9.72 -23.50
C VAL A 72 -10.15 8.51 -24.33
N VAL A 73 -11.32 7.94 -24.04
CA VAL A 73 -11.93 6.82 -24.74
C VAL A 73 -13.11 7.35 -25.54
N SER A 74 -13.04 7.22 -26.86
CA SER A 74 -14.11 7.66 -27.76
C SER A 74 -14.45 6.51 -28.71
N PRO A 75 -15.65 5.92 -28.62
CA PRO A 75 -16.16 4.93 -29.57
C PRO A 75 -16.23 5.44 -31.00
N ASP A 76 -16.48 4.57 -31.98
CA ASP A 76 -16.77 5.00 -33.33
C ASP A 76 -18.17 5.68 -33.35
N PRO A 77 -18.29 6.88 -33.93
CA PRO A 77 -19.57 7.56 -34.06
C PRO A 77 -20.67 6.73 -34.72
N LYS A 78 -20.30 5.80 -35.60
CA LYS A 78 -21.24 4.90 -36.29
C LYS A 78 -21.98 3.97 -35.36
N ASP A 79 -21.36 3.61 -34.23
CA ASP A 79 -21.93 2.65 -33.26
C ASP A 79 -23.08 3.28 -32.45
N ARG A 80 -23.22 4.60 -32.45
CA ARG A 80 -24.25 5.33 -31.68
C ARG A 80 -24.35 4.84 -30.24
N VAL A 81 -23.20 4.67 -29.59
CA VAL A 81 -23.08 4.08 -28.27
C VAL A 81 -23.86 4.92 -27.25
N SER A 82 -24.73 4.27 -26.47
CA SER A 82 -25.44 4.91 -25.36
C SER A 82 -24.49 5.27 -24.22
N LEU A 83 -24.91 6.13 -23.29
CA LEU A 83 -24.14 6.44 -22.08
C LEU A 83 -23.83 5.16 -21.28
N ASP A 84 -24.80 4.25 -21.13
CA ASP A 84 -24.60 2.99 -20.40
C ASP A 84 -23.61 2.06 -21.11
N GLY A 85 -23.65 1.98 -22.45
CA GLY A 85 -22.66 1.25 -23.22
C GLY A 85 -21.25 1.82 -23.07
N LEU A 86 -21.12 3.16 -23.09
CA LEU A 86 -19.84 3.81 -22.86
C LEU A 86 -19.35 3.63 -21.43
N ARG A 87 -20.24 3.63 -20.44
CA ARG A 87 -19.90 3.33 -19.04
C ARG A 87 -19.39 1.89 -18.90
N ALA A 88 -20.08 0.92 -19.48
CA ALA A 88 -19.65 -0.47 -19.49
C ALA A 88 -18.25 -0.65 -20.12
N LEU A 89 -18.00 -0.01 -21.26
CA LEU A 89 -16.70 -0.03 -21.94
C LEU A 89 -15.60 0.59 -21.08
N ALA A 90 -15.81 1.82 -20.60
CA ALA A 90 -14.76 2.57 -19.89
C ALA A 90 -14.46 1.98 -18.52
N THR A 91 -15.46 1.56 -17.75
CA THR A 91 -15.29 0.93 -16.44
C THR A 91 -14.67 -0.47 -16.57
N GLY A 92 -15.12 -1.28 -17.52
CA GLY A 92 -14.56 -2.60 -17.79
C GLY A 92 -13.07 -2.53 -18.15
N TRP A 93 -12.73 -1.66 -19.10
CA TRP A 93 -11.34 -1.41 -19.51
C TRP A 93 -10.46 -0.88 -18.36
N ALA A 94 -10.98 0.07 -17.57
CA ALA A 94 -10.24 0.64 -16.45
C ALA A 94 -9.98 -0.41 -15.35
N LYS A 95 -10.96 -1.27 -15.05
CA LYS A 95 -10.80 -2.38 -14.10
C LYS A 95 -9.75 -3.39 -14.56
N GLU A 96 -9.71 -3.71 -15.84
CA GLU A 96 -8.72 -4.63 -16.41
C GLU A 96 -7.30 -4.04 -16.41
N CYS A 97 -7.15 -2.77 -16.84
CA CYS A 97 -5.83 -2.15 -17.03
C CYS A 97 -5.24 -1.57 -15.75
N PHE A 98 -6.08 -1.12 -14.81
CA PHE A 98 -5.68 -0.40 -13.61
C PHE A 98 -6.36 -0.95 -12.34
N PRO A 99 -6.36 -2.27 -12.09
CA PRO A 99 -7.10 -2.89 -10.99
C PRO A 99 -6.73 -2.35 -9.60
N ASP A 100 -5.47 -1.91 -9.45
CA ASP A 100 -4.88 -1.49 -8.17
C ASP A 100 -4.67 0.03 -8.09
N HIS A 101 -5.37 0.80 -8.91
CA HIS A 101 -5.30 2.26 -8.90
C HIS A 101 -6.67 2.88 -8.62
N GLU A 102 -6.67 4.03 -7.99
CA GLU A 102 -7.86 4.88 -7.94
C GLU A 102 -8.11 5.46 -9.33
N VAL A 103 -9.32 5.33 -9.81
CA VAL A 103 -9.74 5.81 -11.13
C VAL A 103 -11.03 6.61 -11.02
N ALA A 104 -11.05 7.81 -11.59
CA ALA A 104 -12.27 8.57 -11.82
C ALA A 104 -12.56 8.63 -13.32
N ILE A 105 -13.80 8.38 -13.70
CA ILE A 105 -14.26 8.39 -15.09
C ILE A 105 -15.36 9.44 -15.23
N VAL A 106 -15.17 10.42 -16.12
CA VAL A 106 -16.13 11.48 -16.37
C VAL A 106 -16.58 11.39 -17.83
N TYR A 107 -17.90 11.39 -18.06
CA TYR A 107 -18.49 11.18 -19.37
C TYR A 107 -19.00 12.51 -19.94
N HIS A 108 -18.73 12.73 -21.22
CA HIS A 108 -19.10 13.93 -21.96
C HIS A 108 -19.70 13.59 -23.32
N ASP A 109 -20.43 14.54 -23.90
CA ASP A 109 -20.87 14.58 -25.29
C ASP A 109 -20.69 15.98 -25.92
N ASP A 110 -19.89 16.82 -25.29
CA ASP A 110 -19.69 18.23 -25.62
C ASP A 110 -18.72 18.52 -26.80
N ASN A 111 -18.38 17.47 -27.57
CA ASN A 111 -17.65 17.67 -28.82
C ASN A 111 -18.56 18.14 -29.98
N ALA A 112 -17.96 18.63 -31.06
CA ALA A 112 -18.68 19.20 -32.20
C ALA A 112 -19.72 18.24 -32.86
N GLY A 113 -19.59 16.93 -32.60
CA GLY A 113 -20.51 15.92 -33.14
C GLY A 113 -21.49 15.36 -32.10
N GLY A 114 -21.50 15.86 -30.87
CA GLY A 114 -22.33 15.30 -29.79
C GLY A 114 -22.05 13.84 -29.48
N ILE A 115 -20.78 13.38 -29.73
CA ILE A 115 -20.40 11.98 -29.60
C ILE A 115 -20.00 11.70 -28.15
N PRO A 116 -20.67 10.75 -27.48
CA PRO A 116 -20.29 10.38 -26.11
C PRO A 116 -18.83 9.89 -26.03
N HIS A 117 -18.10 10.39 -25.04
CA HIS A 117 -16.72 9.99 -24.78
C HIS A 117 -16.41 10.01 -23.28
N ALA A 118 -15.47 9.19 -22.87
CA ALA A 118 -15.08 9.04 -21.47
C ALA A 118 -13.67 9.59 -21.21
N HIS A 119 -13.54 10.36 -20.17
CA HIS A 119 -12.27 10.81 -19.61
C HIS A 119 -11.91 9.96 -18.40
N VAL A 120 -10.93 9.07 -18.55
CA VAL A 120 -10.47 8.15 -17.51
C VAL A 120 -9.23 8.75 -16.86
N VAL A 121 -9.33 9.14 -15.61
CA VAL A 121 -8.25 9.74 -14.79
C VAL A 121 -7.76 8.69 -13.80
N VAL A 122 -6.51 8.25 -13.97
CA VAL A 122 -5.87 7.21 -13.15
C VAL A 122 -4.87 7.86 -12.21
N ASN A 123 -5.02 7.65 -10.90
CA ASN A 123 -4.09 8.16 -9.90
C ASN A 123 -2.68 7.54 -10.07
N ASN A 124 -1.65 8.35 -9.80
CA ASN A 124 -0.25 7.93 -9.96
C ASN A 124 0.26 7.03 -8.83
N THR A 125 -0.63 6.41 -8.05
CA THR A 125 -0.28 5.53 -6.94
C THR A 125 -0.97 4.19 -7.09
N ASN A 126 -0.18 3.12 -7.10
CA ASN A 126 -0.70 1.76 -6.99
C ASN A 126 -1.01 1.48 -5.52
N LEU A 127 -2.23 1.10 -5.21
CA LEU A 127 -2.73 0.91 -3.84
C LEU A 127 -2.11 -0.30 -3.15
N GLU A 128 -1.77 -1.36 -3.89
CA GLU A 128 -1.14 -2.55 -3.32
C GLU A 128 0.35 -2.35 -3.03
N THR A 129 1.07 -1.72 -3.96
CA THR A 129 2.53 -1.63 -3.87
C THR A 129 3.02 -0.28 -3.35
N GLY A 130 2.15 0.74 -3.30
CA GLY A 130 2.49 2.13 -3.01
C GLY A 130 3.43 2.77 -4.04
N ARG A 131 3.69 2.10 -5.16
CA ARG A 131 4.58 2.62 -6.20
C ARG A 131 3.84 3.56 -7.15
N ARG A 132 4.62 4.42 -7.80
CA ARG A 132 4.08 5.26 -8.87
C ARG A 132 3.65 4.39 -10.04
N LEU A 133 2.58 4.82 -10.72
CA LEU A 133 2.07 4.19 -11.93
C LEU A 133 3.21 4.04 -12.96
N GLN A 134 3.47 2.81 -13.35
CA GLN A 134 4.32 2.53 -14.51
C GLN A 134 3.46 2.71 -15.76
N ASP A 135 3.99 3.42 -16.76
CA ASP A 135 3.26 3.57 -18.01
C ASP A 135 3.10 2.20 -18.67
N PRO A 136 1.88 1.67 -18.81
CA PRO A 136 1.66 0.44 -19.55
C PRO A 136 2.05 0.64 -21.02
N ASP A 137 2.37 -0.45 -21.71
CA ASP A 137 2.60 -0.40 -23.16
C ASP A 137 1.35 0.17 -23.86
N PRO A 138 1.46 1.31 -24.59
CA PRO A 138 0.30 1.92 -25.26
C PRO A 138 -0.39 0.98 -26.25
N LYS A 139 0.35 0.03 -26.86
CA LYS A 139 -0.22 -0.98 -27.75
C LYS A 139 -1.03 -2.03 -26.98
N ALA A 140 -0.57 -2.41 -25.78
CA ALA A 140 -1.32 -3.33 -24.92
C ALA A 140 -2.62 -2.67 -24.43
N LEU A 141 -2.59 -1.41 -24.00
CA LEU A 141 -3.79 -0.66 -23.63
C LEU A 141 -4.79 -0.54 -24.78
N ALA A 142 -4.29 -0.25 -25.99
CA ALA A 142 -5.16 -0.14 -27.16
C ALA A 142 -5.78 -1.50 -27.53
N ARG A 143 -5.03 -2.60 -27.44
CA ARG A 143 -5.57 -3.96 -27.68
C ARG A 143 -6.60 -4.37 -26.64
N SER A 144 -6.35 -4.09 -25.36
CA SER A 144 -7.31 -4.34 -24.28
C SER A 144 -8.61 -3.56 -24.50
N LEU A 145 -8.52 -2.26 -24.84
CA LEU A 145 -9.69 -1.46 -25.14
C LEU A 145 -10.43 -1.97 -26.37
N GLN A 146 -9.71 -2.41 -27.40
CA GLN A 146 -10.28 -3.01 -28.60
C GLN A 146 -11.07 -4.29 -28.27
N GLY A 147 -10.46 -5.21 -27.49
CA GLY A 147 -11.13 -6.42 -27.04
C GLY A 147 -12.37 -6.16 -26.18
N ALA A 148 -12.32 -5.13 -25.32
CA ALA A 148 -13.47 -4.72 -24.53
C ALA A 148 -14.61 -4.15 -25.43
N ALA A 149 -14.26 -3.35 -26.45
CA ALA A 149 -15.23 -2.81 -27.40
C ALA A 149 -15.89 -3.93 -28.25
N GLU A 150 -15.09 -4.86 -28.75
CA GLU A 150 -15.57 -6.04 -29.51
C GLU A 150 -16.51 -6.92 -28.67
N SER A 151 -16.19 -7.14 -27.41
CA SER A 151 -17.05 -7.93 -26.51
C SER A 151 -18.42 -7.28 -26.25
N LEU A 152 -18.51 -5.97 -26.44
CA LEU A 152 -19.76 -5.19 -26.36
C LEU A 152 -20.42 -4.98 -27.73
N GLY A 153 -19.93 -5.63 -28.80
CA GLY A 153 -20.46 -5.53 -30.14
C GLY A 153 -20.20 -4.18 -30.84
N MET A 154 -19.19 -3.43 -30.39
CA MET A 154 -18.81 -2.16 -30.99
C MET A 154 -17.82 -2.35 -32.13
N SER A 155 -17.81 -1.40 -33.07
CA SER A 155 -16.86 -1.38 -34.18
C SER A 155 -15.40 -1.26 -33.72
N PRO A 156 -14.43 -1.76 -34.53
CA PRO A 156 -13.03 -1.59 -34.24
C PRO A 156 -12.65 -0.12 -34.02
N LEU A 157 -11.94 0.14 -32.93
CA LEU A 157 -11.48 1.50 -32.61
C LEU A 157 -10.34 1.89 -33.56
N GLU A 158 -10.52 2.97 -34.33
CA GLU A 158 -9.47 3.46 -35.22
C GLU A 158 -8.15 3.72 -34.48
N ALA A 159 -7.07 3.17 -34.97
CA ALA A 159 -5.73 3.51 -34.48
C ALA A 159 -5.42 4.97 -34.84
N VAL A 160 -5.19 5.81 -33.83
CA VAL A 160 -4.69 7.18 -34.07
C VAL A 160 -3.34 7.10 -34.76
N PRO A 161 -3.18 7.65 -35.98
CA PRO A 161 -1.85 7.77 -36.59
C PRO A 161 -0.95 8.58 -35.65
N ARG A 162 0.18 8.04 -35.27
CA ARG A 162 1.16 8.77 -34.48
C ARG A 162 1.73 9.91 -35.31
N SER A 163 1.31 11.14 -35.07
CA SER A 163 2.10 12.31 -35.47
C SER A 163 3.40 12.30 -34.67
N GLY A 164 4.49 12.06 -35.39
CA GLY A 164 5.87 12.31 -35.09
C GLY A 164 6.29 12.56 -33.63
N VAL A 165 6.49 11.48 -32.87
CA VAL A 165 7.47 11.47 -31.79
C VAL A 165 8.31 10.21 -31.99
N ALA A 166 9.52 10.43 -32.44
CA ALA A 166 10.55 9.43 -32.66
C ALA A 166 10.60 8.44 -31.50
N ALA A 167 10.73 7.16 -31.85
CA ALA A 167 11.07 6.08 -30.96
C ALA A 167 12.19 6.51 -30.02
N ARG A 168 11.84 6.90 -28.80
CA ARG A 168 12.79 7.07 -27.73
C ARG A 168 13.17 5.67 -27.30
N ALA A 169 14.36 5.27 -27.75
CA ALA A 169 14.98 3.99 -27.44
C ALA A 169 14.68 3.60 -25.98
N GLU A 170 14.33 2.34 -25.81
CA GLU A 170 14.18 1.67 -24.51
C GLU A 170 15.42 1.91 -23.65
N ARG A 171 15.42 2.99 -22.90
CA ARG A 171 16.36 3.10 -21.79
C ARG A 171 15.80 2.18 -20.70
N ARG A 172 16.24 0.94 -20.69
CA ARG A 172 16.19 0.08 -19.52
C ARG A 172 16.87 0.86 -18.39
N HIS A 173 16.07 1.56 -17.59
CA HIS A 173 16.60 2.08 -16.34
C HIS A 173 16.97 0.87 -15.50
N PRO A 174 18.23 0.80 -14.99
CA PRO A 174 18.58 -0.23 -14.05
C PRO A 174 17.55 -0.21 -12.93
N ARG A 175 17.01 -1.37 -12.58
CA ARG A 175 16.14 -1.51 -11.41
C ARG A 175 16.84 -0.80 -10.25
N PRO A 176 16.17 0.10 -9.52
CA PRO A 176 16.78 0.66 -8.32
C PRO A 176 17.23 -0.50 -7.46
N ALA A 177 18.48 -0.42 -6.97
CA ALA A 177 19.07 -1.42 -6.08
C ALA A 177 18.02 -1.82 -5.05
N ALA A 178 17.92 -3.13 -4.78
CA ALA A 178 16.92 -3.70 -3.90
C ALA A 178 16.85 -2.83 -2.64
N ARG A 179 15.72 -2.16 -2.43
CA ARG A 179 15.50 -1.39 -1.21
C ARG A 179 15.74 -2.36 -0.06
N THR A 180 16.61 -1.99 0.86
CA THR A 180 16.82 -2.76 2.08
C THR A 180 15.45 -3.01 2.70
N ARG A 181 15.01 -4.27 2.70
CA ARG A 181 13.68 -4.64 3.20
C ARG A 181 13.73 -4.46 4.72
N ARG A 182 12.99 -3.48 5.21
CA ARG A 182 12.93 -3.18 6.65
C ARG A 182 11.87 -4.04 7.31
N GLU A 183 12.10 -4.42 8.57
CA GLU A 183 11.13 -5.17 9.37
C GLU A 183 9.81 -4.39 9.50
N GLU A 184 9.90 -3.09 9.71
CA GLU A 184 8.77 -2.17 9.67
C GLU A 184 9.10 -0.99 8.75
N TYR A 185 8.12 -0.56 7.95
CA TYR A 185 8.29 0.56 7.05
C TYR A 185 7.19 1.60 7.27
N VAL A 186 7.60 2.76 7.76
CA VAL A 186 6.75 3.96 7.85
C VAL A 186 7.16 4.93 6.75
N GLY A 187 6.22 5.28 5.87
CA GLY A 187 6.47 6.19 4.75
C GLY A 187 6.62 7.64 5.21
N CYS A 188 7.28 8.48 4.40
CA CYS A 188 7.45 9.91 4.74
C CYS A 188 6.11 10.62 4.94
N ALA A 189 5.13 10.37 4.07
CA ALA A 189 3.80 10.96 4.19
C ALA A 189 3.05 10.51 5.46
N GLU A 190 3.23 9.25 5.86
CA GLU A 190 2.64 8.73 7.09
C GLU A 190 3.27 9.37 8.34
N LYS A 191 4.60 9.58 8.33
CA LYS A 191 5.29 10.32 9.38
C LYS A 191 4.79 11.77 9.46
N GLU A 192 4.66 12.43 8.32
CA GLU A 192 4.17 13.81 8.25
C GLU A 192 2.75 13.95 8.81
N LEU A 193 1.86 12.97 8.54
CA LEU A 193 0.53 12.94 9.13
C LEU A 193 0.60 12.72 10.65
N SER A 194 1.44 11.79 11.09
CA SER A 194 1.65 11.52 12.52
C SER A 194 2.21 12.75 13.27
N ASP A 195 3.20 13.44 12.68
CA ASP A 195 3.81 14.63 13.26
C ASP A 195 2.80 15.79 13.41
N ARG A 196 1.75 15.80 12.59
CA ARG A 196 0.65 16.77 12.64
C ARG A 196 -0.53 16.33 13.52
N GLY A 197 -0.48 15.12 14.08
CA GLY A 197 -1.64 14.53 14.75
C GLY A 197 -2.80 14.19 13.82
N GLU A 198 -2.57 14.11 12.50
CA GLU A 198 -3.58 13.77 11.50
C GLU A 198 -3.74 12.25 11.35
N TYR A 199 -4.99 11.82 11.07
CA TYR A 199 -5.31 10.41 10.88
C TYR A 199 -4.62 9.79 9.66
N SER A 200 -3.94 8.68 9.86
CA SER A 200 -3.35 7.85 8.81
C SER A 200 -4.00 6.46 8.79
N TRP A 201 -4.79 6.19 7.76
CA TRP A 201 -5.42 4.88 7.59
C TRP A 201 -4.39 3.73 7.39
N VAL A 202 -3.19 4.02 6.90
CA VAL A 202 -2.12 3.01 6.79
C VAL A 202 -1.55 2.67 8.17
N ALA A 203 -1.38 3.68 9.03
CA ALA A 203 -0.97 3.47 10.42
C ALA A 203 -2.03 2.68 11.20
N ASP A 204 -3.31 2.97 10.97
CA ASP A 204 -4.44 2.25 11.58
C ASP A 204 -4.45 0.78 11.14
N ILE A 205 -4.39 0.48 9.84
CA ILE A 205 -4.26 -0.91 9.37
C ILE A 205 -3.03 -1.58 9.98
N ARG A 206 -1.87 -0.91 10.02
CA ARG A 206 -0.65 -1.46 10.63
C ARG A 206 -0.87 -1.82 12.10
N ALA A 207 -1.53 -0.97 12.87
CA ALA A 207 -1.81 -1.23 14.28
C ALA A 207 -2.66 -2.49 14.46
N ARG A 208 -3.76 -2.63 13.69
CA ARG A 208 -4.64 -3.81 13.71
C ARG A 208 -3.90 -5.08 13.31
N VAL A 209 -3.10 -5.03 12.24
CA VAL A 209 -2.31 -6.18 11.77
C VAL A 209 -1.25 -6.56 12.80
N ARG A 210 -0.60 -5.59 13.47
CA ARG A 210 0.36 -5.86 14.53
C ARG A 210 -0.29 -6.59 15.69
N VAL A 211 -1.42 -6.12 16.18
CA VAL A 211 -2.17 -6.77 17.24
C VAL A 211 -2.56 -8.19 16.82
N ALA A 212 -3.15 -8.35 15.64
CA ALA A 212 -3.61 -9.66 15.19
C ALA A 212 -2.46 -10.68 15.05
N ARG A 213 -1.31 -10.27 14.49
CA ARG A 213 -0.17 -11.18 14.31
C ARG A 213 0.50 -11.59 15.63
N SER A 214 0.41 -10.75 16.67
CA SER A 214 1.03 -11.02 17.98
C SER A 214 0.30 -12.07 18.78
N VAL A 215 -1.01 -12.23 18.56
CA VAL A 215 -1.86 -13.14 19.32
C VAL A 215 -2.36 -14.35 18.52
N ALA A 216 -2.38 -14.27 17.19
CA ALA A 216 -2.88 -15.36 16.35
C ALA A 216 -1.92 -16.55 16.30
N ARG A 217 -2.46 -17.77 16.39
CA ARG A 217 -1.73 -19.04 16.37
C ARG A 217 -1.83 -19.78 15.04
N SER A 218 -2.73 -19.35 14.17
CA SER A 218 -2.93 -19.91 12.84
C SER A 218 -3.34 -18.83 11.86
N GLU A 219 -3.23 -19.11 10.56
CA GLU A 219 -3.72 -18.20 9.52
C GLU A 219 -5.23 -17.98 9.64
N THR A 220 -5.99 -19.03 9.96
CA THR A 220 -7.44 -18.91 10.15
C THR A 220 -7.78 -17.97 11.30
N GLU A 221 -7.09 -18.11 12.44
CA GLU A 221 -7.27 -17.23 13.59
C GLU A 221 -6.84 -15.80 13.29
N PHE A 222 -5.71 -15.61 12.59
CA PHE A 222 -5.22 -14.31 12.15
C PHE A 222 -6.25 -13.57 11.27
N ARG A 223 -6.80 -14.27 10.28
CA ARG A 223 -7.85 -13.72 9.40
C ARG A 223 -9.14 -13.43 10.14
N SER A 224 -9.56 -14.32 11.04
CA SER A 224 -10.75 -14.13 11.87
C SER A 224 -10.62 -12.93 12.80
N LEU A 225 -9.46 -12.77 13.46
CA LEU A 225 -9.21 -11.64 14.35
C LEU A 225 -9.16 -10.34 13.55
N LEU A 226 -8.47 -10.31 12.42
CA LEU A 226 -8.48 -9.11 11.54
C LEU A 226 -9.89 -8.76 11.09
N GLY A 227 -10.72 -9.75 10.74
CA GLY A 227 -12.13 -9.54 10.42
C GLY A 227 -12.89 -8.87 11.57
N SER A 228 -12.69 -9.33 12.81
CA SER A 228 -13.28 -8.70 13.99
C SER A 228 -12.76 -7.29 14.28
N LEU A 229 -11.58 -6.95 13.75
CA LEU A 229 -10.99 -5.61 13.77
C LEU A 229 -11.32 -4.78 12.52
N GLY A 230 -12.28 -5.20 11.70
CA GLY A 230 -12.72 -4.47 10.50
C GLY A 230 -11.70 -4.47 9.35
N VAL A 231 -10.76 -5.45 9.31
CA VAL A 231 -9.77 -5.58 8.24
C VAL A 231 -9.91 -6.92 7.53
N THR A 232 -9.99 -6.88 6.21
CA THR A 232 -9.98 -8.07 5.36
C THR A 232 -8.57 -8.36 4.83
N VAL A 233 -8.28 -9.64 4.57
CA VAL A 233 -7.00 -10.09 4.00
C VAL A 233 -7.27 -10.81 2.69
N SER A 234 -6.69 -10.33 1.63
CA SER A 234 -6.74 -10.93 0.29
C SER A 234 -5.35 -11.20 -0.27
N GLU A 235 -5.27 -11.95 -1.35
CA GLU A 235 -4.04 -12.08 -2.14
C GLU A 235 -3.85 -10.84 -3.01
N ASN A 236 -2.59 -10.45 -3.23
CA ASN A 236 -2.29 -9.41 -4.19
C ASN A 236 -2.49 -9.89 -5.65
N SER A 237 -2.41 -8.95 -6.60
CA SER A 237 -2.59 -9.24 -8.02
C SER A 237 -1.70 -10.40 -8.50
N PRO A 238 -2.22 -11.35 -9.31
CA PRO A 238 -1.40 -12.38 -9.96
C PRO A 238 -0.23 -11.83 -10.80
N ARG A 239 -0.33 -10.58 -11.22
CA ARG A 239 0.72 -9.86 -11.97
C ARG A 239 1.79 -9.24 -11.08
N ALA A 240 1.61 -9.25 -9.75
CA ALA A 240 2.59 -8.73 -8.81
C ALA A 240 3.89 -9.56 -8.87
N PRO A 241 5.06 -8.93 -8.72
CA PRO A 241 6.34 -9.62 -8.82
C PRO A 241 6.58 -10.63 -7.68
N ARG A 242 5.82 -10.52 -6.60
CA ARG A 242 5.84 -11.45 -5.45
C ARG A 242 4.43 -11.63 -4.91
N ARG A 243 4.15 -12.82 -4.39
CA ARG A 243 2.92 -13.08 -3.66
C ARG A 243 2.98 -12.43 -2.29
N ASP A 244 1.95 -11.68 -1.95
CA ASP A 244 1.83 -11.00 -0.65
C ASP A 244 0.36 -10.91 -0.23
N TRP A 245 0.13 -10.66 1.04
CA TRP A 245 -1.20 -10.34 1.54
C TRP A 245 -1.47 -8.85 1.38
N VAL A 246 -2.72 -8.53 1.06
CA VAL A 246 -3.26 -7.17 0.99
C VAL A 246 -4.29 -7.02 2.08
N TYR A 247 -4.07 -6.05 2.92
CA TYR A 247 -4.95 -5.66 4.01
C TYR A 247 -5.82 -4.49 3.58
N ALA A 248 -7.13 -4.60 3.76
CA ALA A 248 -8.07 -3.55 3.42
C ALA A 248 -9.10 -3.36 4.52
N PHE A 249 -9.62 -2.15 4.72
CA PHE A 249 -10.78 -1.98 5.57
C PHE A 249 -12.01 -2.66 4.97
N ALA A 250 -12.81 -3.32 5.82
CA ALA A 250 -14.01 -4.02 5.38
C ALA A 250 -15.10 -3.05 4.86
N ASP A 251 -15.23 -1.88 5.51
CA ASP A 251 -16.15 -0.80 5.14
C ASP A 251 -15.64 0.06 3.98
N ARG A 252 -14.34 0.09 3.73
CA ARG A 252 -13.67 0.90 2.70
C ARG A 252 -12.60 0.11 1.95
N PRO A 253 -12.98 -0.84 1.08
CA PRO A 253 -12.05 -1.76 0.41
C PRO A 253 -11.02 -1.10 -0.50
N SER A 254 -11.24 0.14 -0.92
CA SER A 254 -10.25 0.94 -1.68
C SER A 254 -9.07 1.36 -0.82
N ARG A 255 -9.24 1.53 0.51
CA ARG A 255 -8.17 1.78 1.46
C ARG A 255 -7.46 0.46 1.80
N ARG A 256 -6.55 0.06 0.92
CA ARG A 256 -5.82 -1.19 1.00
C ARG A 256 -4.32 -1.01 0.87
N VAL A 257 -3.56 -1.86 1.54
CA VAL A 257 -2.09 -1.81 1.58
C VAL A 257 -1.51 -3.21 1.62
N GLY A 258 -0.47 -3.47 0.81
CA GLY A 258 0.26 -4.75 0.83
C GLY A 258 1.13 -4.90 2.08
N GLY A 259 1.29 -6.13 2.54
CA GLY A 259 2.10 -6.46 3.71
C GLY A 259 3.54 -5.98 3.60
N GLU A 260 4.21 -6.22 2.46
CA GLU A 260 5.57 -5.68 2.21
C GLU A 260 5.63 -4.14 2.31
N ARG A 261 4.52 -3.45 2.06
CA ARG A 261 4.46 -1.99 2.18
C ARG A 261 4.45 -1.53 3.63
N LEU A 262 3.84 -2.30 4.53
CA LEU A 262 3.89 -2.07 5.97
C LEU A 262 5.26 -2.44 6.57
N GLY A 263 5.95 -3.39 5.94
CA GLY A 263 7.24 -3.92 6.34
C GLY A 263 7.28 -5.45 6.26
N LEU A 264 8.48 -6.04 6.35
CA LEU A 264 8.65 -7.50 6.27
C LEU A 264 7.84 -8.24 7.33
N SER A 265 7.77 -7.69 8.54
CA SER A 265 7.02 -8.26 9.65
C SER A 265 5.51 -8.40 9.40
N TYR A 266 4.99 -7.80 8.33
CA TYR A 266 3.59 -7.81 7.94
C TYR A 266 3.36 -8.54 6.62
N SER A 267 4.44 -8.96 5.95
CA SER A 267 4.35 -9.64 4.65
C SER A 267 3.93 -11.11 4.82
N ARG A 268 3.27 -11.64 3.79
CA ARG A 268 2.94 -13.07 3.71
C ARG A 268 4.16 -13.96 3.89
N GLU A 269 5.27 -13.60 3.22
CA GLU A 269 6.54 -14.35 3.25
C GLU A 269 7.03 -14.59 4.70
N ARG A 270 6.77 -13.62 5.59
CA ARG A 270 7.20 -13.69 6.98
C ARG A 270 6.15 -14.31 7.89
N LEU A 271 4.88 -13.94 7.72
CA LEU A 271 3.80 -14.33 8.62
C LEU A 271 3.30 -15.75 8.37
N GLU A 272 3.18 -16.18 7.11
CA GLU A 272 2.64 -17.50 6.79
C GLU A 272 3.43 -18.65 7.45
N PRO A 273 4.78 -18.69 7.39
CA PRO A 273 5.55 -19.71 8.11
C PRO A 273 5.39 -19.67 9.63
N ILE A 274 5.32 -18.45 10.21
CA ILE A 274 5.14 -18.26 11.66
C ILE A 274 3.78 -18.81 12.10
N LEU A 275 2.72 -18.44 11.41
CA LEU A 275 1.36 -18.86 11.71
C LEU A 275 1.17 -20.38 11.51
N ARG A 276 1.91 -21.00 10.58
CA ARG A 276 1.90 -22.44 10.34
C ARG A 276 2.48 -23.24 11.51
N VAL A 277 3.43 -22.68 12.26
CA VAL A 277 4.05 -23.33 13.43
C VAL A 277 3.46 -22.90 14.77
N GLY A 278 2.31 -22.23 14.77
CA GLY A 278 1.59 -21.85 15.98
C GLY A 278 1.80 -20.41 16.45
N GLY A 279 2.20 -19.51 15.55
CA GLY A 279 2.27 -18.06 15.82
C GLY A 279 3.52 -17.62 16.59
N ILE A 280 3.54 -16.33 16.96
CA ILE A 280 4.62 -15.70 17.76
C ILE A 280 4.30 -15.92 19.24
N ARG A 281 4.68 -17.05 19.82
CA ARG A 281 4.40 -17.38 21.23
C ARG A 281 5.31 -16.62 22.20
N ARG A 282 5.11 -15.32 22.34
CA ARG A 282 5.82 -14.51 23.34
C ARG A 282 4.92 -14.08 24.49
N ILE A 283 3.61 -14.07 24.25
CA ILE A 283 2.58 -13.66 25.19
C ILE A 283 1.81 -14.89 25.64
N ALA A 284 1.50 -15.01 26.92
CA ALA A 284 0.71 -16.11 27.47
C ALA A 284 -0.74 -16.03 27.00
N ASP A 285 -1.47 -17.16 27.00
CA ASP A 285 -2.87 -17.28 26.56
C ASP A 285 -3.81 -16.23 27.19
N ALA A 286 -3.58 -15.88 28.45
CA ALA A 286 -4.36 -14.84 29.13
C ALA A 286 -4.09 -13.46 28.56
N GLY A 287 -2.82 -13.14 28.30
CA GLY A 287 -2.43 -11.87 27.67
C GLY A 287 -2.89 -11.77 26.23
N GLU A 288 -2.84 -12.85 25.45
CA GLU A 288 -3.38 -12.89 24.08
C GLU A 288 -4.87 -12.54 24.06
N ARG A 289 -5.65 -13.11 24.99
CA ARG A 289 -7.09 -12.81 25.12
C ARG A 289 -7.32 -11.36 25.54
N ALA A 290 -6.52 -10.84 26.46
CA ALA A 290 -6.63 -9.44 26.92
C ALA A 290 -6.34 -8.45 25.80
N ILE A 291 -5.27 -8.68 25.02
CA ILE A 291 -4.91 -7.87 23.85
C ILE A 291 -6.02 -7.90 22.81
N ALA A 292 -6.54 -9.09 22.47
CA ALA A 292 -7.60 -9.22 21.48
C ALA A 292 -8.91 -8.55 21.93
N ALA A 293 -9.24 -8.60 23.22
CA ALA A 293 -10.41 -7.94 23.79
C ALA A 293 -10.25 -6.40 23.76
N ALA A 294 -9.10 -5.88 24.22
CA ALA A 294 -8.81 -4.45 24.18
C ALA A 294 -8.86 -3.89 22.76
N ALA A 295 -8.29 -4.61 21.79
CA ALA A 295 -8.32 -4.19 20.39
C ALA A 295 -9.73 -4.11 19.81
N ARG A 296 -10.58 -5.10 20.10
CA ARG A 296 -11.98 -5.07 19.65
C ARG A 296 -12.74 -3.91 20.29
N SER A 297 -12.59 -3.70 21.59
CA SER A 297 -13.23 -2.58 22.28
C SER A 297 -12.79 -1.25 21.70
N ALA A 298 -11.50 -1.04 21.46
CA ALA A 298 -11.00 0.18 20.86
C ALA A 298 -11.56 0.42 19.44
N VAL A 299 -11.69 -0.63 18.63
CA VAL A 299 -12.29 -0.54 17.28
C VAL A 299 -13.79 -0.26 17.34
N GLU A 300 -14.54 -0.93 18.22
CA GLU A 300 -15.98 -0.74 18.40
C GLU A 300 -16.32 0.69 18.89
N LEU A 301 -15.50 1.24 19.77
CA LEU A 301 -15.64 2.61 20.29
C LEU A 301 -15.08 3.68 19.32
N GLY A 302 -14.39 3.27 18.26
CA GLY A 302 -13.70 4.19 17.36
C GLY A 302 -12.51 4.90 17.99
N ASP A 303 -11.97 4.37 19.10
CA ASP A 303 -10.83 4.93 19.80
C ASP A 303 -9.50 4.49 19.17
N LEU A 304 -9.07 5.30 18.21
CA LEU A 304 -7.85 5.03 17.45
C LEU A 304 -6.57 5.30 18.27
N GLU A 305 -6.61 6.18 19.25
CA GLU A 305 -5.46 6.43 20.11
C GLU A 305 -5.22 5.27 21.08
N GLU A 306 -6.29 4.69 21.64
CA GLU A 306 -6.19 3.46 22.44
C GLU A 306 -5.65 2.29 21.61
N LEU A 307 -6.15 2.12 20.38
CA LEU A 307 -5.64 1.08 19.46
C LEU A 307 -4.16 1.28 19.11
N LYS A 308 -3.74 2.51 18.93
CA LYS A 308 -2.34 2.87 18.67
C LYS A 308 -1.47 2.56 19.89
N THR A 309 -1.88 3.00 21.06
CA THR A 309 -1.19 2.73 22.34
C THR A 309 -1.05 1.22 22.57
N LEU A 310 -2.12 0.46 22.35
CA LEU A 310 -2.10 -1.00 22.42
C LEU A 310 -1.07 -1.60 21.45
N SER A 311 -1.08 -1.16 20.20
CA SER A 311 -0.15 -1.61 19.17
C SER A 311 1.32 -1.28 19.51
N GLU A 312 1.60 -0.12 20.07
CA GLU A 312 2.93 0.30 20.50
C GLU A 312 3.40 -0.48 21.73
N ALA A 313 2.52 -0.74 22.68
CA ALA A 313 2.81 -1.57 23.86
C ALA A 313 3.14 -3.03 23.46
N VAL A 314 2.39 -3.60 22.52
CA VAL A 314 2.70 -4.91 21.91
C VAL A 314 4.09 -4.89 21.27
N ALA A 315 4.43 -3.84 20.51
CA ALA A 315 5.73 -3.71 19.87
C ALA A 315 6.86 -3.60 20.92
N LEU A 316 6.64 -2.88 22.02
CA LEU A 316 7.60 -2.80 23.13
C LEU A 316 7.86 -4.18 23.74
N VAL A 317 6.81 -4.92 24.08
CA VAL A 317 6.93 -6.29 24.63
C VAL A 317 7.64 -7.23 23.67
N GLU A 318 7.30 -7.20 22.37
CA GLU A 318 7.96 -8.01 21.34
C GLU A 318 9.44 -7.68 21.19
N SER A 319 9.82 -6.40 21.22
CA SER A 319 11.19 -5.95 20.96
C SER A 319 12.09 -6.09 22.19
N SER A 320 11.55 -5.87 23.39
CA SER A 320 12.31 -5.99 24.66
C SER A 320 12.58 -7.45 25.05
N GLY A 321 11.71 -8.37 24.60
CA GLY A 321 11.75 -9.76 25.03
C GLY A 321 11.26 -9.99 26.46
N ALA A 322 10.47 -9.04 26.99
CA ALA A 322 9.84 -9.16 28.30
C ALA A 322 8.94 -10.40 28.38
N MET A 323 9.00 -11.14 29.48
CA MET A 323 8.30 -12.41 29.68
C MET A 323 7.33 -12.40 30.87
N CYS A 324 7.47 -11.42 31.76
CA CYS A 324 6.62 -11.27 32.95
C CYS A 324 6.50 -9.82 33.36
N VAL A 325 5.65 -9.53 34.35
CA VAL A 325 5.40 -8.18 34.87
C VAL A 325 6.67 -7.53 35.41
N ALA A 326 7.55 -8.29 36.06
CA ALA A 326 8.81 -7.74 36.57
C ALA A 326 9.70 -7.18 35.45
N ASP A 327 9.69 -7.80 34.26
CA ASP A 327 10.45 -7.28 33.12
C ASP A 327 9.83 -5.96 32.63
N LEU A 328 8.51 -5.77 32.72
CA LEU A 328 7.84 -4.50 32.42
C LEU A 328 8.21 -3.40 33.42
N ASP A 329 8.38 -3.73 34.70
CA ASP A 329 8.80 -2.79 35.72
C ASP A 329 10.20 -2.27 35.42
N HIS A 330 11.14 -3.12 35.01
CA HIS A 330 12.46 -2.68 34.54
C HIS A 330 12.41 -1.81 33.28
N LEU A 331 11.48 -2.10 32.35
CA LEU A 331 11.28 -1.24 31.17
C LEU A 331 10.70 0.13 31.54
N ALA A 332 9.90 0.19 32.58
CA ALA A 332 9.29 1.43 33.09
C ALA A 332 10.28 2.38 33.74
N GLU A 333 11.44 1.89 34.21
CA GLU A 333 12.53 2.73 34.73
C GLU A 333 13.08 3.69 33.64
N ASN A 334 12.95 3.33 32.36
CA ASN A 334 13.27 4.20 31.24
C ASN A 334 12.07 5.07 30.88
N SER A 335 12.13 6.38 31.15
CA SER A 335 11.02 7.34 30.98
C SER A 335 10.34 7.28 29.59
N ARG A 336 11.07 6.90 28.55
CA ARG A 336 10.54 6.77 27.18
C ARG A 336 9.53 5.62 27.02
N ASN A 337 9.65 4.58 27.84
CA ASN A 337 8.84 3.35 27.75
C ASN A 337 7.85 3.21 28.92
N ALA A 338 7.92 4.11 29.92
CA ALA A 338 7.16 4.01 31.16
C ALA A 338 5.65 3.90 30.95
N GLU A 339 5.10 4.75 30.09
CA GLU A 339 3.66 4.77 29.80
C GLU A 339 3.20 3.49 29.11
N LEU A 340 3.97 3.00 28.12
CA LEU A 340 3.65 1.78 27.40
C LEU A 340 3.81 0.53 28.27
N ALA A 341 4.82 0.48 29.13
CA ALA A 341 5.02 -0.60 30.10
C ALA A 341 3.87 -0.64 31.14
N ALA A 342 3.49 0.52 31.68
CA ALA A 342 2.35 0.65 32.57
C ALA A 342 1.03 0.24 31.88
N TYR A 343 0.85 0.61 30.63
CA TYR A 343 -0.30 0.18 29.83
C TYR A 343 -0.31 -1.34 29.63
N ALA A 344 0.81 -1.95 29.21
CA ALA A 344 0.94 -3.39 29.04
C ALA A 344 0.62 -4.17 30.34
N ARG A 345 1.07 -3.65 31.47
CA ARG A 345 0.74 -4.19 32.80
C ARG A 345 -0.76 -4.06 33.10
N ARG A 346 -1.35 -2.89 32.89
CA ARG A 346 -2.78 -2.61 33.17
C ARG A 346 -3.71 -3.57 32.45
N ILE A 347 -3.43 -3.87 31.17
CA ILE A 347 -4.26 -4.80 30.39
C ILE A 347 -3.89 -6.28 30.61
N GLY A 348 -2.87 -6.59 31.39
CA GLY A 348 -2.45 -7.96 31.67
C GLY A 348 -1.80 -8.66 30.48
N MET A 349 -0.97 -7.97 29.70
CA MET A 349 -0.27 -8.57 28.54
C MET A 349 0.65 -9.72 28.95
N LEU A 350 1.30 -9.63 30.10
CA LEU A 350 2.26 -10.61 30.59
C LEU A 350 1.82 -11.20 31.93
N PRO A 351 2.23 -12.43 32.24
CA PRO A 351 1.95 -13.04 33.53
C PRO A 351 2.78 -12.39 34.66
N GLU A 352 2.28 -12.48 35.89
CA GLU A 352 2.99 -11.97 37.09
C GLU A 352 4.38 -12.58 37.25
N ARG A 353 4.55 -13.86 36.92
CA ARG A 353 5.80 -14.59 37.02
C ARG A 353 6.16 -15.24 35.71
N GLN A 354 7.46 -15.43 35.48
CA GLN A 354 7.95 -16.17 34.32
C GLN A 354 7.36 -17.58 34.31
N LEU A 355 6.62 -17.90 33.26
CA LEU A 355 6.14 -19.28 33.04
C LEU A 355 7.34 -20.15 32.66
N GLU A 356 7.53 -21.29 33.33
CA GLU A 356 8.46 -22.30 32.84
C GLU A 356 7.98 -22.78 31.48
N LEU A 357 8.69 -22.39 30.43
CA LEU A 357 8.41 -22.81 29.07
C LEU A 357 8.59 -24.33 28.99
N ARG A 358 7.57 -25.07 28.56
CA ARG A 358 7.69 -26.50 28.28
C ARG A 358 8.85 -26.76 27.32
N PRO A 359 9.50 -27.94 27.39
CA PRO A 359 10.70 -28.27 26.60
C PRO A 359 10.55 -28.04 25.09
N GLU A 360 9.36 -28.17 24.55
CA GLU A 360 9.03 -27.95 23.15
C GLU A 360 9.26 -26.49 22.68
N ALA A 361 9.18 -25.52 23.59
CA ALA A 361 9.46 -24.12 23.29
C ALA A 361 10.98 -23.80 23.26
N LYS A 362 11.83 -24.70 23.76
CA LYS A 362 13.29 -24.54 23.72
C LYS A 362 13.89 -24.70 22.32
N VAL A 363 13.22 -25.42 21.42
CA VAL A 363 13.69 -25.63 20.05
C VAL A 363 13.69 -24.29 19.25
N LEU A 364 12.84 -23.34 19.61
CA LEU A 364 12.78 -22.04 18.94
C LEU A 364 13.78 -21.01 19.49
N LYS A 365 14.48 -21.29 20.62
CA LYS A 365 15.59 -20.43 21.09
C LYS A 365 16.80 -20.41 20.15
N GLY A 366 16.90 -21.34 19.20
CA GLY A 366 17.95 -21.36 18.16
C GLY A 366 17.76 -20.29 17.06
N CYS A 367 16.57 -19.77 16.89
CA CYS A 367 16.33 -18.63 15.99
C CYS A 367 16.61 -17.31 16.73
N ARG A 368 17.85 -17.14 17.18
CA ARG A 368 18.35 -15.86 17.66
C ARG A 368 18.25 -14.87 16.49
N TRP A 369 17.33 -13.93 16.59
CA TRP A 369 17.33 -12.78 15.71
C TRP A 369 18.68 -12.09 15.88
N GLN A 370 19.59 -12.32 14.94
CA GLN A 370 20.74 -11.46 14.82
C GLN A 370 20.22 -10.10 14.35
N VAL A 371 19.90 -9.24 15.33
CA VAL A 371 19.95 -7.80 15.10
C VAL A 371 21.30 -7.58 14.46
N GLY A 372 21.32 -7.17 13.20
CA GLY A 372 22.54 -6.99 12.44
C GLY A 372 23.48 -6.09 13.22
N ARG A 373 24.43 -6.66 13.92
CA ARG A 373 25.62 -5.93 14.29
C ARG A 373 26.27 -5.55 12.98
N HIS A 374 26.43 -4.29 12.75
CA HIS A 374 27.36 -3.78 11.74
C HIS A 374 28.65 -4.60 11.88
N ARG A 375 28.90 -5.49 10.93
CA ARG A 375 30.23 -6.08 10.78
C ARG A 375 31.11 -4.93 10.35
N GLU A 376 32.00 -4.53 11.22
CA GLU A 376 33.17 -3.79 10.78
C GLU A 376 33.86 -4.63 9.68
N PRO A 377 34.21 -4.00 8.54
CA PRO A 377 34.92 -4.74 7.48
C PRO A 377 36.21 -5.34 8.05
N ARG A 378 36.36 -6.64 7.93
CA ARG A 378 37.64 -7.28 8.26
C ARG A 378 38.70 -6.70 7.34
N ARG A 379 39.82 -6.28 7.94
CA ARG A 379 40.97 -5.65 7.27
C ARG A 379 41.68 -6.52 6.20
N ASP A 380 41.21 -7.74 5.96
CA ASP A 380 41.89 -8.72 5.13
C ASP A 380 40.98 -9.39 4.08
N ASP A 381 40.11 -8.59 3.41
CA ASP A 381 39.34 -9.10 2.28
C ASP A 381 40.18 -9.03 1.01
N PRO A 382 40.53 -10.19 0.37
CA PRO A 382 41.36 -10.24 -0.83
C PRO A 382 40.83 -9.40 -2.02
N ALA A 383 39.53 -9.12 -2.06
CA ALA A 383 38.92 -8.30 -3.08
C ALA A 383 39.25 -6.81 -2.90
N GLU A 384 39.38 -6.34 -1.66
CA GLU A 384 39.76 -4.95 -1.33
C GLU A 384 41.22 -4.67 -1.62
N ILE A 385 42.11 -5.63 -1.34
CA ILE A 385 43.53 -5.55 -1.65
C ILE A 385 43.74 -5.46 -3.18
N ALA A 386 43.03 -6.27 -3.95
CA ALA A 386 43.11 -6.24 -5.42
C ALA A 386 42.56 -4.94 -6.03
N TRP A 387 41.62 -4.24 -5.34
CA TRP A 387 41.07 -2.95 -5.80
C TRP A 387 42.04 -1.79 -5.51
N GLN A 388 42.70 -1.81 -4.34
CA GLN A 388 43.69 -0.79 -3.97
C GLN A 388 44.97 -0.89 -4.83
N SER A 389 45.42 -2.08 -5.17
CA SER A 389 46.57 -2.28 -6.08
C SER A 389 46.31 -1.72 -7.49
N ARG A 390 45.14 -1.95 -8.04
CA ARG A 390 44.75 -1.40 -9.36
C ARG A 390 44.54 0.12 -9.37
N ARG A 391 44.33 0.74 -8.22
CA ARG A 391 44.24 2.20 -8.10
C ARG A 391 45.60 2.87 -8.03
N GLN A 392 46.58 2.23 -7.43
CA GLN A 392 47.94 2.71 -7.41
C GLN A 392 48.64 2.63 -8.78
N GLU A 393 48.38 1.56 -9.55
CA GLU A 393 48.94 1.43 -10.92
C GLU A 393 48.40 2.47 -11.90
N ARG A 394 47.17 2.99 -11.71
CA ARG A 394 46.62 4.08 -12.54
C ARG A 394 47.07 5.49 -12.10
N GLY A 395 47.64 5.64 -10.91
CA GLY A 395 48.16 6.92 -10.41
C GLY A 395 49.59 7.22 -10.86
N ASN A 396 50.33 6.23 -11.33
CA ASN A 396 51.72 6.38 -11.79
C ASN A 396 51.90 6.48 -13.30
N GLN A 397 50.81 6.66 -14.06
CA GLN A 397 50.81 6.88 -15.53
C GLN A 397 50.19 8.22 -15.90
N ARG A 398 50.44 9.23 -15.09
CA ARG A 398 50.20 10.66 -15.53
C ARG A 398 51.38 11.52 -15.14
#